data_3137d7bc7fbc6470900cee951d01d3c4
#
_entry.id   3137d7bc7fbc6470900cee951d01d3c4
#
_cell.length_a   1.000
_cell.length_b   1.000
_cell.length_c   1.000
_cell.angle_alpha   90.00
_cell.angle_beta   90.00
_cell.angle_gamma   90.00
#
_symmetry.space_group_name_H-M   'P 1'
#
loop_
_entity.id
_entity.type
_entity.pdbx_description
1 polymer ?
#
loop_
_entity_poly.entity_id
_entity_poly.type
_entity_poly.pdbx_seq_one_letter_code
_entity_poly.pdbx_strand_id
1 'polypeptide(L)'
;ANGHTMVLFTSHAALRSTANSIRRDLELQGINLLAQGIDGAPRQLTTNFIKSPQALLMGTASFWEGVDLPDNSLKVLIVARLPFNVPTDPVFAARSELYDNPFNFYTIPQAILRLRQGFGRLIRTGNDKGVAILLDGRLTSMKYGRSFLDSLPQGTFSFCDFKQLPELVIQWINK
;
A
#
# COMPACT_ATOMS: atom_id res chain seq x y z
N ALA A 1 -1.85 11.54 -10.94
CA ALA A 1 -0.83 11.68 -9.87
C ALA A 1 0.54 12.07 -10.41
N ASN A 2 0.72 12.00 -11.73
CA ASN A 2 2.00 12.27 -12.40
C ASN A 2 3.19 11.50 -11.79
N GLY A 3 3.00 10.21 -11.53
CA GLY A 3 3.91 9.43 -10.70
C GLY A 3 3.56 9.60 -9.22
N HIS A 4 4.50 9.82 -8.33
CA HIS A 4 4.29 9.98 -6.88
C HIS A 4 3.31 8.96 -6.27
N THR A 5 3.37 7.74 -6.81
CA THR A 5 2.48 6.64 -6.45
C THR A 5 3.29 5.50 -5.85
N MET A 6 2.82 4.95 -4.74
CA MET A 6 3.39 3.74 -4.13
C MET A 6 2.36 2.61 -4.14
N VAL A 7 2.78 1.42 -4.55
CA VAL A 7 1.96 0.20 -4.52
C VAL A 7 2.56 -0.79 -3.53
N LEU A 8 1.76 -1.17 -2.54
CA LEU A 8 2.15 -2.13 -1.51
C LEU A 8 1.56 -3.50 -1.79
N PHE A 9 2.44 -4.47 -1.89
CA PHE A 9 2.13 -5.88 -2.11
C PHE A 9 2.39 -6.71 -0.85
N THR A 10 1.70 -7.83 -0.74
CA THR A 10 1.96 -8.86 0.29
C THR A 10 2.81 -10.01 -0.22
N SER A 11 3.16 -10.03 -1.52
CA SER A 11 3.92 -11.10 -2.17
C SER A 11 4.87 -10.54 -3.23
N HIS A 12 6.12 -10.99 -3.18
CA HIS A 12 7.12 -10.68 -4.22
C HIS A 12 6.74 -11.24 -5.60
N ALA A 13 6.05 -12.37 -5.66
CA ALA A 13 5.59 -12.95 -6.92
C ALA A 13 4.56 -12.04 -7.60
N ALA A 14 3.57 -11.55 -6.84
CA ALA A 14 2.57 -10.62 -7.34
C ALA A 14 3.20 -9.29 -7.78
N LEU A 15 4.14 -8.75 -7.00
CA LEU A 15 4.89 -7.54 -7.34
C LEU A 15 5.62 -7.72 -8.68
N ARG A 16 6.39 -8.80 -8.85
CA ARG A 16 7.16 -9.06 -10.08
C ARG A 16 6.25 -9.22 -11.30
N SER A 17 5.17 -10.00 -11.16
CA SER A 17 4.20 -10.20 -12.24
C SER A 17 3.59 -8.88 -12.69
N THR A 18 3.15 -8.05 -11.74
CA THR A 18 2.58 -6.74 -12.03
C THR A 18 3.61 -5.80 -12.67
N ALA A 19 4.83 -5.73 -12.09
CA ALA A 19 5.88 -4.88 -12.62
C ALA A 19 6.22 -5.21 -14.09
N ASN A 20 6.34 -6.51 -14.40
CA ASN A 20 6.63 -6.96 -15.77
C ASN A 20 5.49 -6.62 -16.74
N SER A 21 4.23 -6.69 -16.28
CA SER A 21 3.07 -6.42 -17.13
C SER A 21 2.92 -4.95 -17.48
N ILE A 22 3.26 -4.02 -16.56
CA ILE A 22 2.96 -2.59 -16.76
C ILE A 22 4.20 -1.75 -17.08
N ARG A 23 5.41 -2.31 -17.00
CA ARG A 23 6.67 -1.56 -17.17
C ARG A 23 6.71 -0.80 -18.48
N ARG A 24 6.48 -1.50 -19.58
CA ARG A 24 6.52 -0.90 -20.92
C ARG A 24 5.54 0.26 -21.08
N ASP A 25 4.32 0.09 -20.58
CA ASP A 25 3.29 1.11 -20.71
C ASP A 25 3.61 2.35 -19.88
N LEU A 26 4.22 2.18 -18.70
CA LEU A 26 4.68 3.29 -17.85
C LEU A 26 5.87 4.02 -18.48
N GLU A 27 6.83 3.30 -19.03
CA GLU A 27 7.98 3.87 -19.73
C GLU A 27 7.55 4.73 -20.93
N LEU A 28 6.57 4.28 -21.70
CA LEU A 28 5.99 5.05 -22.83
C LEU A 28 5.31 6.34 -22.35
N GLN A 29 4.87 6.39 -21.10
CA GLN A 29 4.28 7.57 -20.47
C GLN A 29 5.29 8.43 -19.71
N GLY A 30 6.58 8.08 -19.75
CA GLY A 30 7.62 8.78 -19.02
C GLY A 30 7.61 8.56 -17.51
N ILE A 31 6.92 7.51 -17.02
CA ILE A 31 6.83 7.17 -15.60
C ILE A 31 7.90 6.12 -15.27
N ASN A 32 8.79 6.44 -14.35
CA ASN A 32 9.85 5.55 -13.88
C ASN A 32 9.28 4.50 -12.92
N LEU A 33 9.32 3.23 -13.30
CA LEU A 33 8.92 2.13 -12.44
C LEU A 33 10.10 1.66 -11.58
N LEU A 34 9.90 1.68 -10.26
CA LEU A 34 10.88 1.30 -9.24
C LEU A 34 10.32 0.11 -8.43
N ALA A 35 10.69 -1.11 -8.81
CA ALA A 35 10.16 -2.34 -8.25
C ALA A 35 11.17 -3.04 -7.34
N GLN A 36 10.80 -3.30 -6.10
CA GLN A 36 11.64 -3.99 -5.11
C GLN A 36 12.07 -5.38 -5.58
N GLY A 37 13.39 -5.64 -5.49
CA GLY A 37 13.98 -6.94 -5.88
C GLY A 37 14.09 -7.14 -7.40
N ILE A 38 13.79 -6.10 -8.20
CA ILE A 38 14.05 -6.01 -9.64
C ILE A 38 15.02 -4.86 -9.89
N ASP A 39 14.67 -3.65 -9.45
CA ASP A 39 15.41 -2.42 -9.76
C ASP A 39 16.33 -1.97 -8.61
N GLY A 40 16.33 -2.69 -7.50
CA GLY A 40 17.24 -2.42 -6.38
C GLY A 40 16.67 -2.74 -5.00
N ALA A 41 17.47 -2.39 -4.00
CA ALA A 41 17.12 -2.51 -2.58
C ALA A 41 16.19 -1.36 -2.13
N PRO A 42 15.41 -1.54 -1.05
CA PRO A 42 14.43 -0.55 -0.60
C PRO A 42 14.99 0.87 -0.45
N ARG A 43 16.15 1.02 0.19
CA ARG A 43 16.80 2.33 0.41
C ARG A 43 17.16 3.03 -0.90
N GLN A 44 17.70 2.30 -1.87
CA GLN A 44 18.06 2.84 -3.17
C GLN A 44 16.80 3.26 -3.95
N LEU A 45 15.76 2.41 -3.95
CA LEU A 45 14.50 2.70 -4.62
C LEU A 45 13.82 3.94 -4.04
N THR A 46 13.85 4.11 -2.71
CA THR A 46 13.32 5.30 -2.05
C THR A 46 14.06 6.56 -2.49
N THR A 47 15.41 6.51 -2.52
CA THR A 47 16.21 7.64 -2.98
C THR A 47 15.90 8.00 -4.43
N ASN A 48 15.76 6.99 -5.30
CA ASN A 48 15.43 7.20 -6.71
C ASN A 48 14.00 7.74 -6.87
N PHE A 49 13.05 7.25 -6.07
CA PHE A 49 11.67 7.73 -6.07
C PHE A 49 11.57 9.22 -5.73
N ILE A 50 12.27 9.65 -4.70
CA ILE A 50 12.30 11.06 -4.26
C ILE A 50 12.91 11.98 -5.34
N LYS A 51 13.94 11.50 -6.04
CA LYS A 51 14.64 12.27 -7.09
C LYS A 51 13.91 12.29 -8.43
N SER A 52 13.03 11.32 -8.66
CA SER A 52 12.32 11.20 -9.94
C SER A 52 11.10 12.12 -9.98
N PRO A 53 10.93 12.95 -11.00
CA PRO A 53 9.77 13.83 -11.15
C PRO A 53 8.46 13.03 -11.33
N GLN A 54 8.56 11.85 -11.94
CA GLN A 54 7.44 10.95 -12.18
C GLN A 54 7.88 9.51 -11.92
N ALA A 55 7.43 8.93 -10.82
CA ALA A 55 7.78 7.55 -10.47
C ALA A 55 6.61 6.79 -9.84
N LEU A 56 6.61 5.48 -10.08
CA LEU A 56 5.77 4.51 -9.41
C LEU A 56 6.68 3.55 -8.63
N LEU A 57 6.51 3.51 -7.31
CA LEU A 57 7.29 2.66 -6.41
C LEU A 57 6.49 1.43 -6.02
N MET A 58 7.05 0.24 -6.20
CA MET A 58 6.45 -1.02 -5.80
C MET A 58 7.25 -1.69 -4.70
N GLY A 59 6.60 -2.01 -3.59
CA GLY A 59 7.25 -2.63 -2.43
C GLY A 59 6.44 -3.72 -1.74
N THR A 60 7.12 -4.51 -0.91
CA THR A 60 6.53 -5.53 -0.04
C THR A 60 6.77 -5.19 1.43
N ALA A 61 6.93 -6.16 2.30
CA ALA A 61 7.00 -6.02 3.76
C ALA A 61 7.90 -4.87 4.24
N SER A 62 9.10 -4.71 3.69
CA SER A 62 10.03 -3.65 4.08
C SER A 62 9.53 -2.23 3.81
N PHE A 63 8.62 -2.08 2.85
CA PHE A 63 7.97 -0.79 2.56
C PHE A 63 6.76 -0.50 3.44
N TRP A 64 6.17 -1.52 4.04
CA TRP A 64 5.12 -1.31 5.05
C TRP A 64 5.68 -0.68 6.33
N GLU A 65 6.86 -1.11 6.77
CA GLU A 65 7.38 -0.81 8.12
C GLU A 65 8.63 0.08 8.13
N GLY A 66 9.44 0.08 7.07
CA GLY A 66 10.84 0.54 7.15
C GLY A 66 11.29 1.64 6.18
N VAL A 67 10.41 2.24 5.38
CA VAL A 67 10.80 3.28 4.42
C VAL A 67 10.37 4.65 4.91
N ASP A 68 11.29 5.58 4.95
CA ASP A 68 10.99 6.98 5.23
C ASP A 68 10.92 7.79 3.93
N LEU A 69 9.74 8.37 3.65
CA LEU A 69 9.49 9.26 2.53
C LEU A 69 9.34 10.68 3.07
N PRO A 70 9.96 11.70 2.48
CA PRO A 70 9.71 13.08 2.87
C PRO A 70 8.24 13.47 2.71
N ASP A 71 7.83 14.49 3.44
CA ASP A 71 6.48 15.03 3.35
C ASP A 71 6.15 15.44 1.91
N ASN A 72 4.90 15.19 1.50
CA ASN A 72 4.38 15.46 0.15
C ASN A 72 5.06 14.70 -1.01
N SER A 73 5.97 13.76 -0.74
CA SER A 73 6.58 12.93 -1.80
C SER A 73 5.66 11.84 -2.34
N LEU A 74 4.58 11.53 -1.63
CA LEU A 74 3.59 10.52 -2.00
C LEU A 74 2.20 11.15 -2.14
N LYS A 75 1.56 10.97 -3.28
CA LYS A 75 0.19 11.45 -3.55
C LYS A 75 -0.83 10.33 -3.59
N VAL A 76 -0.43 9.15 -4.03
CA VAL A 76 -1.30 7.98 -4.13
C VAL A 76 -0.64 6.77 -3.51
N LEU A 77 -1.36 6.12 -2.61
CA LEU A 77 -1.00 4.83 -2.02
C LEU A 77 -1.97 3.76 -2.52
N ILE A 78 -1.46 2.72 -3.15
CA ILE A 78 -2.27 1.57 -3.57
C ILE A 78 -1.89 0.37 -2.71
N VAL A 79 -2.87 -0.21 -2.04
CA VAL A 79 -2.75 -1.45 -1.27
C VAL A 79 -3.40 -2.57 -2.08
N ALA A 80 -2.57 -3.43 -2.66
CA ALA A 80 -3.04 -4.51 -3.54
C ALA A 80 -3.83 -5.59 -2.78
N ARG A 81 -3.45 -5.87 -1.52
CA ARG A 81 -4.14 -6.79 -0.61
C ARG A 81 -3.91 -6.39 0.84
N LEU A 82 -4.86 -6.69 1.72
CA LEU A 82 -4.69 -6.50 3.16
C LEU A 82 -3.44 -7.23 3.68
N PRO A 83 -2.60 -6.57 4.50
CA PRO A 83 -1.27 -7.05 4.89
C PRO A 83 -1.31 -8.11 6.01
N PHE A 84 -2.05 -9.17 5.80
CA PHE A 84 -2.03 -10.32 6.70
C PHE A 84 -0.67 -10.99 6.70
N ASN A 85 -0.23 -11.43 7.87
CA ASN A 85 0.98 -12.24 8.00
C ASN A 85 0.82 -13.59 7.31
N VAL A 86 1.93 -14.15 6.87
CA VAL A 86 1.96 -15.50 6.35
C VAL A 86 1.83 -16.47 7.53
N PRO A 87 0.82 -17.36 7.56
CA PRO A 87 0.60 -18.25 8.70
C PRO A 87 1.76 -19.19 9.00
N THR A 88 2.61 -19.46 8.00
CA THR A 88 3.79 -20.33 8.13
C THR A 88 5.03 -19.61 8.66
N ASP A 89 4.97 -18.32 8.96
CA ASP A 89 6.05 -17.62 9.65
C ASP A 89 6.17 -18.16 11.08
N PRO A 90 7.33 -18.73 11.49
CA PRO A 90 7.45 -19.41 12.78
C PRO A 90 7.24 -18.48 13.98
N VAL A 91 7.69 -17.23 13.87
CA VAL A 91 7.54 -16.24 14.96
C VAL A 91 6.09 -15.82 15.08
N PHE A 92 5.43 -15.63 13.95
CA PHE A 92 4.01 -15.28 13.91
C PHE A 92 3.16 -16.43 14.44
N ALA A 93 3.42 -17.67 14.02
CA ALA A 93 2.73 -18.86 14.47
C ALA A 93 2.85 -19.03 16.01
N ALA A 94 4.06 -19.01 16.55
CA ALA A 94 4.31 -19.15 17.98
C ALA A 94 3.61 -18.06 18.83
N ARG A 95 3.60 -16.82 18.35
CA ARG A 95 2.88 -15.72 19.02
C ARG A 95 1.38 -15.88 18.96
N SER A 96 0.85 -16.40 17.83
CA SER A 96 -0.58 -16.58 17.65
C SER A 96 -1.16 -17.64 18.61
N GLU A 97 -0.37 -18.65 18.96
CA GLU A 97 -0.77 -19.72 19.90
C GLU A 97 -1.02 -19.22 21.35
N LEU A 98 -0.56 -18.00 21.67
CA LEU A 98 -0.83 -17.39 22.98
C LEU A 98 -2.27 -16.87 23.14
N TYR A 99 -3.08 -16.93 22.10
CA TYR A 99 -4.45 -16.39 22.09
C TYR A 99 -5.48 -17.49 21.86
N ASP A 100 -6.58 -17.47 22.63
CA ASP A 100 -7.68 -18.44 22.49
C ASP A 100 -8.33 -18.38 21.09
N ASN A 101 -8.37 -17.18 20.48
CA ASN A 101 -8.83 -16.98 19.12
C ASN A 101 -7.78 -16.15 18.36
N PRO A 102 -6.73 -16.83 17.83
CA PRO A 102 -5.60 -16.16 17.20
C PRO A 102 -5.99 -15.24 16.04
N PHE A 103 -7.00 -15.65 15.25
CA PHE A 103 -7.41 -14.85 14.10
C PHE A 103 -7.97 -13.49 14.53
N ASN A 104 -8.89 -13.46 15.49
CA ASN A 104 -9.53 -12.22 15.91
C ASN A 104 -8.65 -11.36 16.82
N PHE A 105 -7.89 -11.98 17.76
CA PHE A 105 -7.16 -11.25 18.78
C PHE A 105 -5.69 -10.98 18.46
N TYR A 106 -5.15 -11.62 17.42
CA TYR A 106 -3.77 -11.39 17.01
C TYR A 106 -3.63 -11.06 15.52
N THR A 107 -4.15 -11.93 14.62
CA THR A 107 -3.94 -11.81 13.18
C THR A 107 -4.55 -10.53 12.59
N ILE A 108 -5.82 -10.25 12.89
CA ILE A 108 -6.51 -9.04 12.43
C ILE A 108 -5.85 -7.78 13.00
N PRO A 109 -5.61 -7.64 14.33
CA PRO A 109 -4.92 -6.49 14.89
C PRO A 109 -3.54 -6.22 14.29
N GLN A 110 -2.73 -7.26 14.04
CA GLN A 110 -1.43 -7.11 13.40
C GLN A 110 -1.53 -6.62 11.95
N ALA A 111 -2.50 -7.13 11.19
CA ALA A 111 -2.75 -6.67 9.82
C ALA A 111 -3.26 -5.22 9.79
N ILE A 112 -4.11 -4.83 10.74
CA ILE A 112 -4.56 -3.44 10.92
C ILE A 112 -3.38 -2.52 11.23
N LEU A 113 -2.51 -2.91 12.15
CA LEU A 113 -1.33 -2.13 12.51
C LEU A 113 -0.44 -1.87 11.29
N ARG A 114 -0.17 -2.90 10.48
CA ARG A 114 0.60 -2.76 9.24
C ARG A 114 -0.10 -1.85 8.24
N LEU A 115 -1.42 -1.99 8.05
CA LEU A 115 -2.16 -1.11 7.16
C LEU A 115 -2.01 0.36 7.60
N ARG A 116 -2.15 0.64 8.89
CA ARG A 116 -1.95 1.98 9.45
C ARG A 116 -0.53 2.51 9.23
N GLN A 117 0.48 1.67 9.38
CA GLN A 117 1.88 2.04 9.13
C GLN A 117 2.10 2.40 7.65
N GLY A 118 1.56 1.60 6.72
CA GLY A 118 1.57 1.91 5.29
C GLY A 118 0.83 3.21 4.98
N PHE A 119 -0.35 3.40 5.58
CA PHE A 119 -1.15 4.61 5.41
C PHE A 119 -0.44 5.86 5.96
N GLY A 120 0.30 5.73 7.05
CA GLY A 120 1.13 6.79 7.63
C GLY A 120 2.28 7.25 6.71
N ARG A 121 2.51 6.60 5.57
CA ARG A 121 3.43 7.09 4.53
C ARG A 121 2.77 8.14 3.62
N LEU A 122 1.44 8.07 3.51
CA LEU A 122 0.64 9.01 2.74
C LEU A 122 0.18 10.20 3.59
N ILE A 123 -0.32 9.93 4.78
CA ILE A 123 -0.88 10.93 5.70
C ILE A 123 -0.13 10.84 7.03
N ARG A 124 0.70 11.83 7.35
CA ARG A 124 1.47 11.94 8.60
C ARG A 124 0.89 12.98 9.54
N THR A 125 0.45 14.08 8.95
CA THR A 125 -0.09 15.24 9.66
C THR A 125 -1.52 15.56 9.20
N GLY A 126 -2.23 16.39 9.95
CA GLY A 126 -3.58 16.82 9.57
C GLY A 126 -3.64 17.67 8.30
N ASN A 127 -2.49 18.18 7.81
CA ASN A 127 -2.40 19.00 6.61
C ASN A 127 -2.08 18.21 5.35
N ASP A 128 -1.69 16.93 5.49
CA ASP A 128 -1.33 16.10 4.35
C ASP A 128 -2.58 15.72 3.55
N LYS A 129 -2.41 15.69 2.24
CA LYS A 129 -3.46 15.29 1.29
C LYS A 129 -2.95 14.14 0.43
N GLY A 130 -3.78 13.12 0.26
CA GLY A 130 -3.45 11.99 -0.60
C GLY A 130 -4.64 11.06 -0.82
N VAL A 131 -4.51 10.17 -1.78
CA VAL A 131 -5.52 9.16 -2.09
C VAL A 131 -5.00 7.77 -1.76
N ALA A 132 -5.69 7.06 -0.89
CA ALA A 132 -5.43 5.65 -0.63
C ALA A 132 -6.44 4.77 -1.36
N ILE A 133 -5.94 3.80 -2.12
CA ILE A 133 -6.72 2.85 -2.90
C ILE A 133 -6.51 1.46 -2.32
N LEU A 134 -7.58 0.85 -1.81
CA LEU A 134 -7.56 -0.47 -1.20
C LEU A 134 -8.24 -1.48 -2.14
N LEU A 135 -7.46 -2.35 -2.78
CA LEU A 135 -7.92 -3.29 -3.82
C LEU A 135 -8.27 -4.68 -3.25
N ASP A 136 -8.83 -4.74 -2.05
CA ASP A 136 -9.15 -6.02 -1.40
C ASP A 136 -10.64 -6.12 -1.08
N GLY A 137 -11.33 -7.00 -1.80
CA GLY A 137 -12.77 -7.22 -1.63
C GLY A 137 -13.18 -7.72 -0.25
N ARG A 138 -12.23 -8.24 0.56
CA ARG A 138 -12.50 -8.65 1.95
C ARG A 138 -12.90 -7.49 2.85
N LEU A 139 -12.56 -6.25 2.47
CA LEU A 139 -13.01 -5.06 3.19
C LEU A 139 -14.54 -4.92 3.23
N THR A 140 -15.22 -5.37 2.18
CA THR A 140 -16.68 -5.31 2.06
C THR A 140 -17.38 -6.64 2.31
N SER A 141 -16.71 -7.75 1.98
CA SER A 141 -17.32 -9.08 2.06
C SER A 141 -17.14 -9.78 3.40
N MET A 142 -16.15 -9.38 4.22
CA MET A 142 -15.85 -10.03 5.49
C MET A 142 -16.24 -9.16 6.68
N LYS A 143 -16.72 -9.79 7.78
CA LYS A 143 -17.13 -9.10 9.01
C LYS A 143 -16.03 -8.20 9.60
N TYR A 144 -14.77 -8.64 9.51
CA TYR A 144 -13.62 -7.87 10.01
C TYR A 144 -13.22 -6.70 9.12
N GLY A 145 -13.74 -6.62 7.88
CA GLY A 145 -13.38 -5.55 6.93
C GLY A 145 -13.65 -4.16 7.49
N ARG A 146 -14.76 -4.00 8.23
CA ARG A 146 -15.11 -2.75 8.90
C ARG A 146 -14.02 -2.28 9.87
N SER A 147 -13.43 -3.18 10.64
CA SER A 147 -12.37 -2.86 11.59
C SER A 147 -11.14 -2.26 10.93
N PHE A 148 -10.81 -2.67 9.70
CA PHE A 148 -9.73 -2.05 8.91
C PHE A 148 -10.07 -0.61 8.53
N LEU A 149 -11.28 -0.36 8.03
CA LEU A 149 -11.71 0.98 7.63
C LEU A 149 -11.78 1.93 8.83
N ASP A 150 -12.35 1.50 9.93
CA ASP A 150 -12.49 2.29 11.16
C ASP A 150 -11.14 2.57 11.85
N SER A 151 -10.10 1.81 11.51
CA SER A 151 -8.74 2.00 12.03
C SER A 151 -7.95 3.10 11.31
N LEU A 152 -8.39 3.52 10.13
CA LEU A 152 -7.72 4.53 9.33
C LEU A 152 -8.06 5.94 9.84
N PRO A 153 -7.18 6.94 9.62
CA PRO A 153 -7.49 8.33 9.94
C PRO A 153 -8.80 8.79 9.32
N GLN A 154 -9.44 9.77 9.95
CA GLN A 154 -10.66 10.36 9.42
C GLN A 154 -10.44 10.91 8.00
N GLY A 155 -11.36 10.58 7.10
CA GLY A 155 -11.28 10.97 5.70
C GLY A 155 -12.56 10.64 4.96
N THR A 156 -12.62 11.01 3.70
CA THR A 156 -13.73 10.65 2.82
C THR A 156 -13.50 9.25 2.26
N PHE A 157 -14.43 8.34 2.49
CA PHE A 157 -14.43 7.00 1.94
C PHE A 157 -15.43 6.90 0.80
N SER A 158 -15.02 6.25 -0.28
CA SER A 158 -15.88 5.94 -1.41
C SER A 158 -15.65 4.51 -1.86
N PHE A 159 -16.73 3.79 -2.16
CA PHE A 159 -16.68 2.50 -2.82
C PHE A 159 -17.07 2.72 -4.28
N CYS A 160 -16.26 2.23 -5.20
CA CYS A 160 -16.50 2.39 -6.62
C CYS A 160 -16.06 1.16 -7.41
N ASP A 161 -16.58 1.01 -8.61
CA ASP A 161 -16.08 0.04 -9.56
C ASP A 161 -14.69 0.44 -10.07
N PHE A 162 -13.91 -0.56 -10.45
CA PHE A 162 -12.55 -0.35 -10.97
C PHE A 162 -12.50 0.64 -12.14
N LYS A 163 -13.54 0.65 -12.99
CA LYS A 163 -13.63 1.55 -14.14
C LYS A 163 -13.77 3.03 -13.76
N GLN A 164 -14.38 3.32 -12.59
CA GLN A 164 -14.61 4.69 -12.10
C GLN A 164 -13.39 5.24 -11.32
N LEU A 165 -12.52 4.35 -10.86
CA LEU A 165 -11.41 4.69 -9.99
C LEU A 165 -10.47 5.77 -10.54
N PRO A 166 -10.00 5.73 -11.81
CA PRO A 166 -9.11 6.74 -12.34
C PRO A 166 -9.70 8.15 -12.31
N GLU A 167 -10.98 8.28 -12.68
CA GLU A 167 -11.68 9.55 -12.69
C GLU A 167 -11.84 10.14 -11.28
N LEU A 168 -12.25 9.32 -10.32
CA LEU A 168 -12.39 9.74 -8.91
C LEU A 168 -11.05 10.21 -8.34
N VAL A 169 -9.96 9.49 -8.62
CA VAL A 169 -8.61 9.86 -8.18
C VAL A 169 -8.17 11.19 -8.78
N ILE A 170 -8.38 11.39 -10.08
CA ILE A 170 -8.04 12.65 -10.77
C ILE A 170 -8.84 13.81 -10.19
N GLN A 171 -10.14 13.67 -10.03
CA GLN A 171 -11.00 14.70 -9.44
C GLN A 171 -10.56 15.09 -8.03
N TRP A 172 -10.08 14.13 -7.26
CA TRP A 172 -9.65 14.40 -5.87
C TRP A 172 -8.27 15.08 -5.83
N ILE A 173 -7.32 14.65 -6.65
CA ILE A 173 -5.95 15.21 -6.69
C ILE A 173 -5.94 16.66 -7.17
N ASN A 174 -6.90 17.04 -8.03
CA ASN A 174 -6.99 18.38 -8.61
C ASN A 174 -7.79 19.38 -7.74
N LYS A 175 -8.29 18.96 -6.57
CA LYS A 175 -8.90 19.84 -5.54
C LYS A 175 -7.83 20.40 -4.60
#